data_e5419f57f9f6703c1ef8489ae4dcae19
#
_entry.id   e5419f57f9f6703c1ef8489ae4dcae19
#
_cell.length_a   1.000
_cell.length_b   1.000
_cell.length_c   1.000
_cell.angle_alpha   90.00
_cell.angle_beta   90.00
_cell.angle_gamma   90.00
#
_symmetry.space_group_name_H-M   'P 1'
#
loop_
_entity.id
_entity.type
_entity.pdbx_description
1 polymer ?
#
loop_
_entity_poly.entity_id
_entity_poly.type
_entity_poly.pdbx_seq_one_letter_code
_entity_poly.pdbx_strand_id
1 'polypeptide(L)'
;MNLDEVRVKINDINDQMLALFKERMELSKDVAAAKKEMNKAIYDAKRERDILDKVTKDAGPDLDLYARRFFEALFSLSRTYQSEQLFQDNEFTLKMKKAIEQSPTLPPQRGSVACAGVFGSNAQMACDKLLPLSQIHYVTGFRAVFDAVESGKCQFGVLPIENSSNGSVKEVYDLLEERKCYIVRGTRLWISHDLLVKKGIKLEDIHTIISHPQALGQCSHFLDKLEGVELRSYDNTARAAQLVAASDDPGVAAIAAPQCADLYNLSPLLRNIQNSDNNYTRFICISKDFHVYPGANKISVVTTASHAPGGLGTLLTKFANIGVNLTKLESRPIVGHNFEFLFYLDLEASLADPKVLSVLAELHASQDKFRLLGNYPEN
;
A
#
# COMPACT_ATOMS: atom_id res chain seq x y z
N MET A 1 14.45 -43.21 -23.37
CA MET A 1 13.93 -41.97 -23.93
C MET A 1 14.91 -40.86 -23.58
N ASN A 2 15.42 -40.11 -24.54
CA ASN A 2 16.26 -38.99 -24.26
C ASN A 2 15.40 -37.76 -23.84
N LEU A 3 16.02 -36.72 -23.31
CA LEU A 3 15.32 -35.53 -22.78
C LEU A 3 14.46 -34.84 -23.85
N ASP A 4 14.93 -34.78 -25.07
CA ASP A 4 14.23 -34.12 -26.17
C ASP A 4 12.99 -34.88 -26.62
N GLU A 5 13.06 -36.24 -26.69
CA GLU A 5 11.89 -37.07 -26.92
C GLU A 5 10.81 -36.93 -25.82
N VAL A 6 11.24 -36.77 -24.56
CA VAL A 6 10.31 -36.51 -23.44
C VAL A 6 9.64 -35.16 -23.61
N ARG A 7 10.41 -34.10 -23.95
CA ARG A 7 9.89 -32.74 -24.16
C ARG A 7 8.86 -32.69 -25.29
N VAL A 8 9.10 -33.39 -26.41
CA VAL A 8 8.11 -33.46 -27.50
C VAL A 8 6.79 -34.00 -26.99
N LYS A 9 6.82 -35.14 -26.27
CA LYS A 9 5.59 -35.74 -25.71
C LYS A 9 4.90 -34.84 -24.71
N ILE A 10 5.66 -34.11 -23.87
CA ILE A 10 5.09 -33.11 -22.94
C ILE A 10 4.38 -32.00 -23.72
N ASN A 11 4.98 -31.51 -24.81
CA ASN A 11 4.38 -30.47 -25.65
C ASN A 11 3.06 -30.94 -26.27
N ASP A 12 3.00 -32.17 -26.81
CA ASP A 12 1.77 -32.74 -27.35
C ASP A 12 0.66 -32.84 -26.28
N ILE A 13 1.03 -33.21 -25.04
CA ILE A 13 0.09 -33.24 -23.92
C ILE A 13 -0.37 -31.80 -23.55
N ASN A 14 0.54 -30.86 -23.53
CA ASN A 14 0.20 -29.47 -23.25
C ASN A 14 -0.81 -28.90 -24.27
N ASP A 15 -0.64 -29.23 -25.56
CA ASP A 15 -1.59 -28.80 -26.59
C ASP A 15 -2.99 -29.44 -26.39
N GLN A 16 -3.05 -30.69 -26.01
CA GLN A 16 -4.31 -31.35 -25.68
C GLN A 16 -4.96 -30.76 -24.43
N MET A 17 -4.16 -30.50 -23.38
CA MET A 17 -4.64 -29.83 -22.16
C MET A 17 -5.19 -28.47 -22.47
N LEU A 18 -4.51 -27.65 -23.30
CA LEU A 18 -4.97 -26.33 -23.70
C LEU A 18 -6.31 -26.40 -24.47
N ALA A 19 -6.47 -27.37 -25.36
CA ALA A 19 -7.72 -27.58 -26.10
C ALA A 19 -8.87 -27.89 -25.15
N LEU A 20 -8.68 -28.84 -24.24
CA LEU A 20 -9.67 -29.23 -23.23
C LEU A 20 -9.98 -28.10 -22.24
N PHE A 21 -8.95 -27.31 -21.86
CA PHE A 21 -9.14 -26.15 -21.02
C PHE A 21 -10.02 -25.09 -21.70
N LYS A 22 -9.78 -24.79 -22.99
CA LYS A 22 -10.61 -23.84 -23.77
C LYS A 22 -12.06 -24.32 -23.84
N GLU A 23 -12.29 -25.59 -24.19
CA GLU A 23 -13.63 -26.19 -24.24
C GLU A 23 -14.35 -26.08 -22.88
N ARG A 24 -13.65 -26.40 -21.78
CA ARG A 24 -14.19 -26.32 -20.45
C ARG A 24 -14.52 -24.88 -20.05
N MET A 25 -13.72 -23.90 -20.48
CA MET A 25 -14.00 -22.48 -20.20
C MET A 25 -15.19 -21.96 -21.00
N GLU A 26 -15.41 -22.43 -22.25
CA GLU A 26 -16.64 -22.11 -22.98
C GLU A 26 -17.88 -22.65 -22.27
N LEU A 27 -17.86 -23.92 -21.84
CA LEU A 27 -18.95 -24.51 -21.03
C LEU A 27 -19.18 -23.76 -19.71
N SER A 28 -18.15 -23.11 -19.17
CA SER A 28 -18.30 -22.26 -17.97
C SER A 28 -19.16 -21.03 -18.21
N LYS A 29 -19.26 -20.52 -19.45
CA LYS A 29 -20.20 -19.44 -19.82
C LYS A 29 -21.64 -19.95 -19.74
N ASP A 30 -21.90 -21.13 -20.28
CA ASP A 30 -23.24 -21.72 -20.26
C ASP A 30 -23.69 -22.01 -18.83
N VAL A 31 -22.75 -22.51 -17.99
CA VAL A 31 -23.01 -22.70 -16.55
C VAL A 31 -23.32 -21.37 -15.86
N ALA A 32 -22.60 -20.30 -16.20
CA ALA A 32 -22.85 -18.98 -15.65
C ALA A 32 -24.26 -18.49 -16.03
N ALA A 33 -24.63 -18.56 -17.32
CA ALA A 33 -25.94 -18.16 -17.81
C ALA A 33 -27.08 -18.95 -17.11
N ALA A 34 -26.96 -20.28 -17.02
CA ALA A 34 -27.94 -21.12 -16.34
C ALA A 34 -28.07 -20.80 -14.85
N LYS A 35 -26.94 -20.54 -14.15
CA LYS A 35 -26.97 -20.15 -12.73
C LYS A 35 -27.66 -18.81 -12.53
N LYS A 36 -27.45 -17.84 -13.43
CA LYS A 36 -28.12 -16.55 -13.40
C LYS A 36 -29.63 -16.69 -13.52
N GLU A 37 -30.12 -17.47 -14.51
CA GLU A 37 -31.54 -17.75 -14.70
C GLU A 37 -32.17 -18.42 -13.47
N MET A 38 -31.43 -19.32 -12.82
CA MET A 38 -31.87 -20.03 -11.62
C MET A 38 -31.67 -19.26 -10.32
N ASN A 39 -31.11 -18.04 -10.37
CA ASN A 39 -30.70 -17.25 -9.19
C ASN A 39 -29.82 -18.03 -8.22
N LYS A 40 -28.86 -18.80 -8.75
CA LYS A 40 -27.92 -19.61 -7.96
C LYS A 40 -26.55 -18.94 -7.88
N ALA A 41 -25.86 -19.15 -6.73
CA ALA A 41 -24.50 -18.68 -6.54
C ALA A 41 -23.52 -19.36 -7.53
N ILE A 42 -22.47 -18.63 -7.94
CA ILE A 42 -21.41 -19.16 -8.80
C ILE A 42 -20.69 -20.32 -8.10
N TYR A 43 -20.40 -20.18 -6.80
CA TYR A 43 -19.75 -21.23 -6.01
C TYR A 43 -20.75 -22.33 -5.61
N ASP A 44 -20.45 -23.58 -6.01
CA ASP A 44 -21.19 -24.78 -5.63
C ASP A 44 -20.26 -25.71 -4.86
N ALA A 45 -20.24 -25.55 -3.55
CA ALA A 45 -19.35 -26.28 -2.65
C ALA A 45 -19.54 -27.80 -2.70
N LYS A 46 -20.79 -28.26 -2.89
CA LYS A 46 -21.10 -29.71 -2.98
C LYS A 46 -20.52 -30.29 -4.27
N ARG A 47 -20.82 -29.64 -5.39
CA ARG A 47 -20.34 -30.11 -6.70
C ARG A 47 -18.82 -30.13 -6.81
N GLU A 48 -18.15 -29.06 -6.31
CA GLU A 48 -16.68 -29.03 -6.32
C GLU A 48 -16.09 -30.14 -5.44
N ARG A 49 -16.66 -30.37 -4.26
CA ARG A 49 -16.22 -31.47 -3.38
C ARG A 49 -16.36 -32.81 -4.04
N ASP A 50 -17.52 -33.12 -4.62
CA ASP A 50 -17.78 -34.40 -5.29
C ASP A 50 -16.76 -34.65 -6.41
N ILE A 51 -16.39 -33.61 -7.17
CA ILE A 51 -15.36 -33.71 -8.23
C ILE A 51 -13.98 -33.92 -7.62
N LEU A 52 -13.60 -33.17 -6.57
CA LEU A 52 -12.29 -33.32 -5.91
C LEU A 52 -12.13 -34.75 -5.33
N ASP A 53 -13.14 -35.26 -4.68
CA ASP A 53 -13.09 -36.62 -4.12
C ASP A 53 -12.90 -37.68 -5.22
N LYS A 54 -13.59 -37.51 -6.36
CA LYS A 54 -13.43 -38.35 -7.51
C LYS A 54 -12.02 -38.32 -8.10
N VAL A 55 -11.52 -37.11 -8.43
CA VAL A 55 -10.21 -36.96 -9.09
C VAL A 55 -9.07 -37.37 -8.18
N THR A 56 -9.18 -37.14 -6.87
CA THR A 56 -8.20 -37.61 -5.88
C THR A 56 -8.11 -39.12 -5.87
N LYS A 57 -9.27 -39.79 -5.87
CA LYS A 57 -9.34 -41.25 -5.91
C LYS A 57 -8.80 -41.83 -7.23
N ASP A 58 -9.19 -41.24 -8.36
CA ASP A 58 -8.83 -41.72 -9.70
C ASP A 58 -7.34 -41.51 -10.01
N ALA A 59 -6.69 -40.49 -9.41
CA ALA A 59 -5.27 -40.20 -9.58
C ALA A 59 -4.34 -41.20 -8.87
N GLY A 60 -4.83 -41.90 -7.87
CA GLY A 60 -4.03 -42.83 -7.07
C GLY A 60 -3.10 -42.15 -6.07
N PRO A 61 -2.47 -42.92 -5.16
CA PRO A 61 -1.78 -42.40 -3.98
C PRO A 61 -0.55 -41.53 -4.28
N ASP A 62 0.06 -41.72 -5.45
CA ASP A 62 1.26 -40.95 -5.83
C ASP A 62 0.93 -39.57 -6.38
N LEU A 63 -0.26 -39.34 -6.92
CA LEU A 63 -0.67 -38.13 -7.61
C LEU A 63 -1.93 -37.48 -7.00
N ASP A 64 -2.53 -38.05 -6.00
CA ASP A 64 -3.80 -37.60 -5.40
C ASP A 64 -3.77 -36.13 -4.97
N LEU A 65 -2.74 -35.71 -4.23
CA LEU A 65 -2.56 -34.35 -3.78
C LEU A 65 -2.36 -33.38 -4.95
N TYR A 66 -1.57 -33.78 -5.96
CA TYR A 66 -1.30 -32.94 -7.13
C TYR A 66 -2.54 -32.76 -7.99
N ALA A 67 -3.30 -33.85 -8.23
CA ALA A 67 -4.56 -33.80 -8.94
C ALA A 67 -5.58 -32.90 -8.22
N ARG A 68 -5.69 -33.04 -6.90
CA ARG A 68 -6.55 -32.18 -6.09
C ARG A 68 -6.19 -30.70 -6.27
N ARG A 69 -4.91 -30.33 -6.13
CA ARG A 69 -4.44 -28.94 -6.29
C ARG A 69 -4.66 -28.39 -7.69
N PHE A 70 -4.44 -29.20 -8.70
CA PHE A 70 -4.71 -28.84 -10.08
C PHE A 70 -6.20 -28.49 -10.31
N PHE A 71 -7.12 -29.33 -9.81
CA PHE A 71 -8.54 -29.08 -9.96
C PHE A 71 -9.04 -27.93 -9.10
N GLU A 72 -8.49 -27.73 -7.90
CA GLU A 72 -8.77 -26.53 -7.08
C GLU A 72 -8.42 -25.22 -7.84
N ALA A 73 -7.23 -25.17 -8.49
CA ALA A 73 -6.83 -24.06 -9.32
C ALA A 73 -7.76 -23.87 -10.53
N LEU A 74 -8.11 -24.97 -11.20
CA LEU A 74 -9.03 -24.97 -12.34
C LEU A 74 -10.43 -24.45 -11.97
N PHE A 75 -10.95 -24.82 -10.79
CA PHE A 75 -12.22 -24.29 -10.29
C PHE A 75 -12.13 -22.81 -9.96
N SER A 76 -11.03 -22.39 -9.36
CA SER A 76 -10.81 -20.95 -9.07
C SER A 76 -10.82 -20.11 -10.34
N LEU A 77 -10.08 -20.52 -11.38
CA LEU A 77 -10.06 -19.87 -12.69
C LEU A 77 -11.45 -19.84 -13.33
N SER A 78 -12.19 -20.97 -13.27
CA SER A 78 -13.55 -21.04 -13.82
C SER A 78 -14.51 -20.11 -13.10
N ARG A 79 -14.43 -20.01 -11.77
CA ARG A 79 -15.25 -19.04 -11.00
C ARG A 79 -14.94 -17.61 -11.36
N THR A 80 -13.65 -17.26 -11.46
CA THR A 80 -13.22 -15.92 -11.90
C THR A 80 -13.82 -15.60 -13.27
N TYR A 81 -13.68 -16.52 -14.22
CA TYR A 81 -14.23 -16.34 -15.58
C TYR A 81 -15.76 -16.23 -15.60
N GLN A 82 -16.48 -17.05 -14.81
CA GLN A 82 -17.93 -16.94 -14.66
C GLN A 82 -18.33 -15.58 -14.05
N SER A 83 -17.61 -15.11 -13.04
CA SER A 83 -17.86 -13.80 -12.43
C SER A 83 -17.68 -12.67 -13.45
N GLU A 84 -16.64 -12.72 -14.28
CA GLU A 84 -16.43 -11.75 -15.37
C GLU A 84 -17.61 -11.74 -16.37
N GLN A 85 -18.10 -12.93 -16.77
CA GLN A 85 -19.22 -13.06 -17.73
C GLN A 85 -20.55 -12.57 -17.15
N LEU A 86 -20.75 -12.77 -15.85
CA LEU A 86 -21.98 -12.36 -15.16
C LEU A 86 -21.92 -10.96 -14.59
N PHE A 87 -20.76 -10.33 -14.72
CA PHE A 87 -20.55 -9.00 -14.16
C PHE A 87 -21.59 -8.02 -14.71
N GLN A 88 -22.32 -7.41 -13.80
CA GLN A 88 -23.24 -6.32 -14.09
C GLN A 88 -22.87 -5.15 -13.20
N ASP A 89 -23.02 -3.95 -13.75
CA ASP A 89 -22.83 -2.76 -12.95
C ASP A 89 -23.77 -2.77 -11.74
N ASN A 90 -23.21 -2.57 -10.58
CA ASN A 90 -23.90 -2.33 -9.33
C ASN A 90 -23.65 -0.90 -8.84
N GLU A 91 -24.23 -0.53 -7.72
CA GLU A 91 -24.07 0.82 -7.16
C GLU A 91 -22.59 1.19 -6.94
N PHE A 92 -21.79 0.25 -6.45
CA PHE A 92 -20.35 0.45 -6.24
C PHE A 92 -19.62 0.73 -7.57
N THR A 93 -19.83 -0.10 -8.59
CA THR A 93 -19.15 0.05 -9.89
C THR A 93 -19.58 1.29 -10.65
N LEU A 94 -20.88 1.62 -10.62
CA LEU A 94 -21.40 2.86 -11.21
C LEU A 94 -20.80 4.09 -10.54
N LYS A 95 -20.67 4.07 -9.20
CA LYS A 95 -20.00 5.12 -8.45
C LYS A 95 -18.52 5.24 -8.84
N MET A 96 -17.81 4.14 -9.03
CA MET A 96 -16.39 4.15 -9.43
C MET A 96 -16.23 4.67 -10.86
N LYS A 97 -17.02 4.20 -11.81
CA LYS A 97 -17.01 4.67 -13.19
C LYS A 97 -17.28 6.17 -13.27
N LYS A 98 -18.31 6.64 -12.58
CA LYS A 98 -18.64 8.06 -12.49
C LYS A 98 -17.49 8.88 -11.88
N ALA A 99 -16.84 8.37 -10.85
CA ALA A 99 -15.70 9.05 -10.24
C ALA A 99 -14.50 9.14 -11.20
N ILE A 100 -14.24 8.09 -12.00
CA ILE A 100 -13.21 8.12 -13.04
C ILE A 100 -13.53 9.18 -14.09
N GLU A 101 -14.76 9.19 -14.60
CA GLU A 101 -15.22 10.13 -15.64
C GLU A 101 -15.20 11.59 -15.16
N GLN A 102 -15.53 11.82 -13.89
CA GLN A 102 -15.58 13.15 -13.28
C GLN A 102 -14.26 13.63 -12.70
N SER A 103 -13.25 12.77 -12.65
CA SER A 103 -11.93 13.15 -12.14
C SER A 103 -11.24 14.13 -13.08
N PRO A 104 -10.52 15.12 -12.53
CA PRO A 104 -9.76 16.06 -13.34
C PRO A 104 -8.72 15.34 -14.22
N THR A 105 -8.49 15.86 -15.41
CA THR A 105 -7.52 15.31 -16.38
C THR A 105 -6.06 15.52 -15.98
N LEU A 106 -5.80 16.36 -14.99
CA LEU A 106 -4.47 16.62 -14.45
C LEU A 106 -4.48 16.49 -12.92
N PRO A 107 -3.42 15.93 -12.33
CA PRO A 107 -3.27 15.92 -10.88
C PRO A 107 -3.21 17.36 -10.34
N PRO A 108 -3.73 17.61 -9.14
CA PRO A 108 -3.70 18.95 -8.54
C PRO A 108 -2.25 19.41 -8.34
N GLN A 109 -2.00 20.67 -8.74
CA GLN A 109 -0.70 21.33 -8.55
C GLN A 109 -0.79 22.41 -7.47
N ARG A 110 -2.01 22.87 -7.19
CA ARG A 110 -2.33 23.98 -6.28
C ARG A 110 -3.39 23.54 -5.29
N GLY A 111 -3.48 24.26 -4.19
CA GLY A 111 -4.51 24.07 -3.17
C GLY A 111 -3.99 24.32 -1.77
N SER A 112 -4.86 24.22 -0.77
CA SER A 112 -4.47 24.22 0.63
C SER A 112 -4.16 22.81 1.08
N VAL A 113 -3.00 22.60 1.73
CA VAL A 113 -2.50 21.28 2.16
C VAL A 113 -2.24 21.29 3.66
N ALA A 114 -2.83 20.36 4.39
CA ALA A 114 -2.47 20.08 5.77
C ALA A 114 -1.24 19.16 5.81
N CYS A 115 -0.23 19.55 6.59
CA CYS A 115 1.04 18.86 6.74
C CYS A 115 1.35 18.61 8.23
N ALA A 116 1.50 17.35 8.63
CA ALA A 116 1.94 17.03 9.98
C ALA A 116 3.45 17.21 10.10
N GLY A 117 3.87 18.37 10.60
CA GLY A 117 5.29 18.69 10.74
C GLY A 117 5.54 20.20 10.86
N VAL A 118 6.72 20.59 10.46
CA VAL A 118 7.17 21.99 10.46
C VAL A 118 7.93 22.29 9.17
N PHE A 119 8.26 23.54 8.98
CA PHE A 119 9.11 23.98 7.86
C PHE A 119 10.45 23.20 7.87
N GLY A 120 10.86 22.67 6.73
CA GLY A 120 12.06 21.83 6.59
C GLY A 120 11.88 20.35 6.89
N SER A 121 10.69 19.90 7.30
CA SER A 121 10.43 18.46 7.55
C SER A 121 10.30 17.66 6.27
N ASN A 122 10.53 16.33 6.36
CA ASN A 122 10.29 15.40 5.25
C ASN A 122 8.82 15.43 4.77
N ALA A 123 7.87 15.70 5.66
CA ALA A 123 6.47 15.85 5.30
C ALA A 123 6.24 17.08 4.41
N GLN A 124 6.94 18.20 4.66
CA GLN A 124 6.91 19.34 3.73
C GLN A 124 7.50 18.96 2.37
N MET A 125 8.66 18.30 2.33
CA MET A 125 9.24 17.86 1.05
C MET A 125 8.26 16.99 0.25
N ALA A 126 7.50 16.15 0.93
CA ALA A 126 6.43 15.39 0.28
C ALA A 126 5.31 16.29 -0.25
N CYS A 127 4.91 17.33 0.50
CA CYS A 127 3.95 18.31 0.02
C CYS A 127 4.45 19.00 -1.24
N ASP A 128 5.70 19.50 -1.22
CA ASP A 128 6.31 20.22 -2.35
C ASP A 128 6.42 19.33 -3.60
N LYS A 129 6.74 18.03 -3.41
CA LYS A 129 6.81 17.07 -4.51
C LYS A 129 5.44 16.70 -5.07
N LEU A 130 4.44 16.49 -4.20
CA LEU A 130 3.10 16.09 -4.60
C LEU A 130 2.25 17.26 -5.11
N LEU A 131 2.43 18.45 -4.54
CA LEU A 131 1.59 19.63 -4.74
C LEU A 131 2.44 20.90 -4.78
N PRO A 132 3.29 21.10 -5.80
CA PRO A 132 4.40 22.07 -5.79
C PRO A 132 3.99 23.54 -5.67
N LEU A 133 2.74 23.87 -5.94
CA LEU A 133 2.23 25.26 -5.90
C LEU A 133 1.15 25.44 -4.82
N SER A 134 1.16 24.60 -3.77
CA SER A 134 0.14 24.64 -2.74
C SER A 134 0.54 25.50 -1.53
N GLN A 135 -0.48 26.00 -0.83
CA GLN A 135 -0.31 26.63 0.47
C GLN A 135 -0.30 25.58 1.56
N ILE A 136 0.84 25.43 2.26
CA ILE A 136 1.00 24.44 3.32
C ILE A 136 0.53 25.02 4.65
N HIS A 137 -0.35 24.27 5.33
CA HIS A 137 -0.81 24.53 6.69
C HIS A 137 -0.23 23.48 7.62
N TYR A 138 0.71 23.88 8.46
CA TYR A 138 1.32 22.98 9.43
C TYR A 138 0.37 22.69 10.59
N VAL A 139 0.22 21.42 10.93
CA VAL A 139 -0.64 20.94 12.03
C VAL A 139 0.12 19.96 12.91
N THR A 140 -0.33 19.78 14.15
CA THR A 140 0.29 18.86 15.09
C THR A 140 -0.41 17.49 15.07
N GLY A 141 0.33 16.46 14.67
CA GLY A 141 -0.13 15.09 14.63
C GLY A 141 -0.94 14.73 13.38
N PHE A 142 -1.06 13.42 13.12
CA PHE A 142 -1.70 12.92 11.91
C PHE A 142 -3.22 13.11 11.95
N ARG A 143 -3.86 12.96 13.10
CA ARG A 143 -5.31 13.19 13.28
C ARG A 143 -5.71 14.60 12.83
N ALA A 144 -4.93 15.61 13.17
CA ALA A 144 -5.21 16.99 12.78
C ALA A 144 -5.15 17.22 11.25
N VAL A 145 -4.37 16.42 10.51
CA VAL A 145 -4.37 16.44 9.03
C VAL A 145 -5.73 15.96 8.50
N PHE A 146 -6.23 14.83 9.01
CA PHE A 146 -7.55 14.33 8.63
C PHE A 146 -8.66 15.30 8.99
N ASP A 147 -8.63 15.88 10.20
CA ASP A 147 -9.61 16.87 10.64
C ASP A 147 -9.64 18.10 9.73
N ALA A 148 -8.47 18.58 9.29
CA ALA A 148 -8.37 19.72 8.38
C ALA A 148 -8.95 19.41 6.98
N VAL A 149 -8.79 18.18 6.49
CA VAL A 149 -9.32 17.74 5.21
C VAL A 149 -10.84 17.50 5.29
N GLU A 150 -11.30 16.77 6.31
CA GLU A 150 -12.74 16.47 6.48
C GLU A 150 -13.58 17.72 6.71
N SER A 151 -13.06 18.67 7.48
CA SER A 151 -13.74 19.97 7.72
C SER A 151 -13.72 20.90 6.50
N GLY A 152 -12.93 20.60 5.45
CA GLY A 152 -12.75 21.45 4.28
C GLY A 152 -11.84 22.66 4.53
N LYS A 153 -11.16 22.74 5.68
CA LYS A 153 -10.14 23.77 5.95
C LYS A 153 -8.95 23.65 5.00
N CYS A 154 -8.58 22.41 4.67
CA CYS A 154 -7.61 22.10 3.63
C CYS A 154 -8.24 21.17 2.59
N GLN A 155 -7.88 21.38 1.31
CA GLN A 155 -8.33 20.52 0.22
C GLN A 155 -7.63 19.16 0.26
N PHE A 156 -6.37 19.14 0.70
CA PHE A 156 -5.50 17.98 0.73
C PHE A 156 -4.82 17.83 2.08
N GLY A 157 -4.38 16.59 2.37
CA GLY A 157 -3.50 16.30 3.50
C GLY A 157 -2.37 15.40 3.04
N VAL A 158 -1.15 15.64 3.55
CA VAL A 158 0.01 14.78 3.23
C VAL A 158 0.51 14.13 4.51
N LEU A 159 0.69 12.80 4.44
CA LEU A 159 1.00 11.93 5.57
C LEU A 159 2.03 10.86 5.16
N PRO A 160 2.99 10.52 6.05
CA PRO A 160 3.80 9.31 5.87
C PRO A 160 2.92 8.08 6.12
N ILE A 161 3.01 7.06 5.27
CA ILE A 161 2.27 5.81 5.46
C ILE A 161 3.18 4.62 5.76
N GLU A 162 4.41 4.67 5.28
CA GLU A 162 5.37 3.57 5.41
C GLU A 162 6.81 4.08 5.31
N ASN A 163 7.71 3.46 6.07
CA ASN A 163 9.14 3.66 5.95
C ASN A 163 9.84 2.32 5.72
N SER A 164 10.81 2.25 4.80
CA SER A 164 11.49 1.01 4.43
C SER A 164 12.25 0.34 5.58
N SER A 165 12.68 1.11 6.59
CA SER A 165 13.41 0.62 7.75
C SER A 165 12.51 0.31 8.96
N ASN A 166 11.40 1.05 9.13
CA ASN A 166 10.54 0.97 10.31
C ASN A 166 9.16 0.41 10.04
N GLY A 167 8.85 0.08 8.77
CA GLY A 167 7.55 -0.46 8.37
C GLY A 167 6.44 0.58 8.36
N SER A 168 5.23 0.13 8.64
CA SER A 168 4.00 0.91 8.49
C SER A 168 3.79 1.92 9.61
N VAL A 169 3.30 3.11 9.24
CA VAL A 169 2.85 4.14 10.20
C VAL A 169 1.44 3.79 10.67
N LYS A 170 1.38 3.02 11.75
CA LYS A 170 0.15 2.39 12.25
C LYS A 170 -1.01 3.36 12.41
N GLU A 171 -0.79 4.50 13.07
CA GLU A 171 -1.82 5.51 13.31
C GLU A 171 -2.45 6.03 12.00
N VAL A 172 -1.67 6.15 10.91
CA VAL A 172 -2.20 6.63 9.62
C VAL A 172 -3.11 5.59 8.98
N TYR A 173 -2.78 4.30 9.10
CA TYR A 173 -3.67 3.23 8.62
C TYR A 173 -4.99 3.18 9.42
N ASP A 174 -4.91 3.32 10.74
CA ASP A 174 -6.08 3.34 11.61
C ASP A 174 -6.99 4.55 11.28
N LEU A 175 -6.39 5.72 11.05
CA LEU A 175 -7.11 6.91 10.62
C LEU A 175 -7.70 6.79 9.21
N LEU A 176 -7.00 6.14 8.27
CA LEU A 176 -7.54 5.86 6.94
C LEU A 176 -8.76 4.93 6.99
N GLU A 177 -8.82 4.01 7.95
CA GLU A 177 -9.99 3.14 8.14
C GLU A 177 -11.14 3.89 8.83
N GLU A 178 -10.84 4.71 9.85
CA GLU A 178 -11.82 5.45 10.65
C GLU A 178 -12.46 6.61 9.88
N ARG A 179 -11.67 7.35 9.07
CA ARG A 179 -12.04 8.66 8.49
C ARG A 179 -12.49 8.58 7.03
N LYS A 180 -13.33 9.52 6.61
CA LYS A 180 -13.90 9.58 5.25
C LYS A 180 -12.98 10.34 4.27
N CYS A 181 -11.74 9.89 4.15
CA CYS A 181 -10.78 10.43 3.19
C CYS A 181 -10.30 9.35 2.22
N TYR A 182 -9.83 9.78 1.05
CA TYR A 182 -9.31 8.89 0.01
C TYR A 182 -7.89 9.26 -0.35
N ILE A 183 -7.06 8.27 -0.65
CA ILE A 183 -5.71 8.48 -1.18
C ILE A 183 -5.84 8.84 -2.66
N VAL A 184 -5.30 9.99 -3.04
CA VAL A 184 -5.38 10.51 -4.41
C VAL A 184 -4.03 10.59 -5.12
N ARG A 185 -2.92 10.56 -4.38
CA ARG A 185 -1.55 10.50 -4.89
C ARG A 185 -0.63 9.82 -3.88
N GLY A 186 0.47 9.24 -4.37
CA GLY A 186 1.55 8.70 -3.55
C GLY A 186 2.92 9.14 -4.08
N THR A 187 3.90 9.20 -3.19
CA THR A 187 5.31 9.40 -3.56
C THR A 187 6.24 8.74 -2.56
N ARG A 188 7.46 8.45 -3.01
CA ARG A 188 8.54 7.99 -2.13
C ARG A 188 9.60 9.07 -2.05
N LEU A 189 10.06 9.32 -0.84
CA LEU A 189 11.19 10.20 -0.56
C LEU A 189 12.34 9.38 0.01
N TRP A 190 13.50 9.56 -0.55
CA TRP A 190 14.74 9.11 0.07
C TRP A 190 15.03 9.97 1.30
N ILE A 191 15.28 9.33 2.43
CA ILE A 191 15.52 10.01 3.70
C ILE A 191 16.99 9.88 4.02
N SER A 192 17.67 11.02 4.09
CA SER A 192 19.05 11.12 4.53
C SER A 192 19.16 11.99 5.78
N HIS A 193 20.20 11.75 6.54
CA HIS A 193 20.47 12.46 7.78
C HIS A 193 21.89 13.01 7.77
N ASP A 194 21.99 14.34 7.98
CA ASP A 194 23.24 15.04 8.16
C ASP A 194 23.41 15.45 9.64
N LEU A 195 24.65 15.54 10.09
CA LEU A 195 25.00 16.17 11.37
C LEU A 195 25.14 17.68 11.12
N LEU A 196 24.20 18.46 11.63
CA LEU A 196 24.13 19.89 11.45
C LEU A 196 24.58 20.62 12.71
N VAL A 197 25.47 21.59 12.52
CA VAL A 197 26.06 22.40 13.58
C VAL A 197 26.05 23.86 13.23
N LYS A 198 26.32 24.77 14.19
CA LYS A 198 26.63 26.17 13.91
C LYS A 198 27.93 26.29 13.11
N LYS A 199 28.07 27.31 12.31
CA LYS A 199 29.26 27.54 11.48
C LYS A 199 30.53 27.61 12.33
N GLY A 200 31.56 26.90 11.90
CA GLY A 200 32.89 26.90 12.53
C GLY A 200 33.07 25.87 13.65
N ILE A 201 32.04 25.11 14.02
CA ILE A 201 32.12 24.08 15.06
C ILE A 201 32.74 22.81 14.46
N LYS A 202 33.61 22.14 15.22
CA LYS A 202 34.23 20.88 14.86
C LYS A 202 33.58 19.72 15.64
N LEU A 203 33.85 18.48 15.22
CA LEU A 203 33.28 17.29 15.85
C LEU A 203 33.68 17.16 17.33
N GLU A 204 34.91 17.55 17.68
CA GLU A 204 35.46 17.54 19.03
C GLU A 204 34.80 18.54 19.99
N ASP A 205 34.14 19.57 19.46
CA ASP A 205 33.43 20.59 20.23
C ASP A 205 32.01 20.15 20.62
N ILE A 206 31.51 19.03 20.05
CA ILE A 206 30.13 18.58 20.24
C ILE A 206 30.01 17.76 21.52
N HIS A 207 29.13 18.18 22.42
CA HIS A 207 28.79 17.44 23.63
C HIS A 207 27.32 17.02 23.72
N THR A 208 26.45 17.52 22.83
CA THR A 208 25.03 17.16 22.78
C THR A 208 24.54 17.03 21.35
N ILE A 209 23.85 15.94 21.04
CA ILE A 209 23.20 15.72 19.74
C ILE A 209 21.69 15.55 19.98
N ILE A 210 20.89 16.34 19.25
CA ILE A 210 19.43 16.35 19.37
C ILE A 210 18.81 15.85 18.08
N SER A 211 17.84 14.92 18.16
CA SER A 211 17.02 14.53 17.02
C SER A 211 15.77 13.74 17.46
N HIS A 212 14.94 13.37 16.49
CA HIS A 212 13.84 12.42 16.71
C HIS A 212 14.42 11.04 17.06
N PRO A 213 13.82 10.27 18.00
CA PRO A 213 14.32 8.95 18.39
C PRO A 213 14.58 8.01 17.22
N GLN A 214 13.71 8.04 16.21
CA GLN A 214 13.86 7.25 15.00
C GLN A 214 15.14 7.61 14.22
N ALA A 215 15.44 8.92 14.07
CA ALA A 215 16.64 9.37 13.36
C ALA A 215 17.92 9.03 14.14
N LEU A 216 17.88 9.15 15.48
CA LEU A 216 18.99 8.70 16.35
C LEU A 216 19.25 7.20 16.15
N GLY A 217 18.22 6.36 16.17
CA GLY A 217 18.35 4.92 15.92
C GLY A 217 18.87 4.61 14.50
N GLN A 218 18.46 5.36 13.50
CA GLN A 218 18.94 5.21 12.11
C GLN A 218 20.38 5.68 11.91
N CYS A 219 20.97 6.41 12.86
CA CYS A 219 22.35 6.87 12.82
C CYS A 219 23.22 6.21 13.92
N SER A 220 22.77 5.11 14.54
CA SER A 220 23.43 4.48 15.67
C SER A 220 24.88 4.09 15.37
N HIS A 221 25.21 3.56 14.19
CA HIS A 221 26.59 3.19 13.84
C HIS A 221 27.56 4.37 13.82
N PHE A 222 27.07 5.56 13.57
CA PHE A 222 27.84 6.79 13.67
C PHE A 222 27.92 7.24 15.14
N LEU A 223 26.78 7.26 15.85
CA LEU A 223 26.68 7.74 17.23
C LEU A 223 27.48 6.89 18.21
N ASP A 224 27.53 5.58 18.02
CA ASP A 224 28.30 4.63 18.87
C ASP A 224 29.82 4.88 18.84
N LYS A 225 30.33 5.65 17.88
CA LYS A 225 31.75 6.03 17.76
C LYS A 225 32.10 7.32 18.51
N LEU A 226 31.10 8.02 19.00
CA LEU A 226 31.28 9.30 19.70
C LEU A 226 31.38 9.04 21.21
N GLU A 227 32.45 9.51 21.82
CA GLU A 227 32.65 9.42 23.30
C GLU A 227 32.20 10.74 23.96
N GLY A 228 31.51 10.61 25.10
CA GLY A 228 31.13 11.77 25.92
C GLY A 228 30.03 12.65 25.38
N VAL A 229 29.32 12.23 24.33
CA VAL A 229 28.23 12.99 23.71
C VAL A 229 26.89 12.58 24.28
N GLU A 230 26.11 13.52 24.80
CA GLU A 230 24.75 13.31 25.25
C GLU A 230 23.77 13.26 24.06
N LEU A 231 22.92 12.21 24.00
CA LEU A 231 21.86 12.10 22.98
C LEU A 231 20.52 12.55 23.57
N ARG A 232 19.90 13.58 23.00
CA ARG A 232 18.60 14.09 23.43
C ARG A 232 17.53 13.85 22.38
N SER A 233 16.44 13.19 22.79
CA SER A 233 15.28 12.97 21.96
C SER A 233 14.43 14.25 21.81
N TYR A 234 13.94 14.51 20.58
CA TYR A 234 13.04 15.59 20.29
C TYR A 234 11.90 15.10 19.36
N ASP A 235 10.83 15.87 19.27
CA ASP A 235 9.61 15.46 18.58
C ASP A 235 9.72 15.42 17.04
N ASN A 236 10.69 16.17 16.47
CA ASN A 236 10.88 16.27 15.02
C ASN A 236 12.32 16.66 14.68
N THR A 237 12.90 16.08 13.62
CA THR A 237 14.28 16.34 13.18
C THR A 237 14.50 17.79 12.73
N ALA A 238 13.53 18.39 12.01
CA ALA A 238 13.63 19.78 11.58
C ALA A 238 13.50 20.76 12.75
N ARG A 239 12.66 20.44 13.74
CA ARG A 239 12.60 21.22 15.00
C ARG A 239 13.90 21.11 15.81
N ALA A 240 14.55 19.95 15.80
CA ALA A 240 15.86 19.80 16.43
C ALA A 240 16.89 20.74 15.77
N ALA A 241 16.91 20.82 14.43
CA ALA A 241 17.76 21.76 13.71
C ALA A 241 17.42 23.23 14.05
N GLN A 242 16.14 23.56 14.13
CA GLN A 242 15.68 24.90 14.54
C GLN A 242 16.16 25.25 15.95
N LEU A 243 16.10 24.30 16.89
CA LEU A 243 16.57 24.49 18.26
C LEU A 243 18.07 24.74 18.30
N VAL A 244 18.88 23.96 17.55
CA VAL A 244 20.33 24.16 17.46
C VAL A 244 20.66 25.54 16.89
N ALA A 245 19.93 26.01 15.88
CA ALA A 245 20.12 27.34 15.32
C ALA A 245 19.85 28.45 16.34
N ALA A 246 18.82 28.29 17.20
CA ALA A 246 18.43 29.25 18.23
C ALA A 246 19.22 29.11 19.56
N SER A 247 19.97 28.01 19.77
CA SER A 247 20.73 27.77 20.98
C SER A 247 21.89 28.76 21.12
N ASP A 248 22.20 29.23 22.32
CA ASP A 248 23.43 30.00 22.59
C ASP A 248 24.65 29.09 22.77
N ASP A 249 24.42 27.81 22.99
CA ASP A 249 25.46 26.79 23.17
C ASP A 249 25.95 26.29 21.81
N PRO A 250 27.22 26.55 21.43
CA PRO A 250 27.75 26.11 20.14
C PRO A 250 28.03 24.62 20.06
N GLY A 251 28.18 23.90 21.19
CA GLY A 251 28.46 22.46 21.26
C GLY A 251 27.24 21.60 21.09
N VAL A 252 26.09 22.15 20.73
CA VAL A 252 24.85 21.41 20.42
C VAL A 252 24.72 21.20 18.92
N ALA A 253 24.50 19.95 18.50
CA ALA A 253 24.30 19.56 17.12
C ALA A 253 22.91 18.93 16.90
N ALA A 254 22.43 18.91 15.66
CA ALA A 254 21.23 18.22 15.28
C ALA A 254 21.49 17.16 14.20
N ILE A 255 20.79 16.02 14.31
CA ILE A 255 20.65 15.11 13.19
C ILE A 255 19.33 15.47 12.49
N ALA A 256 19.44 15.94 11.24
CA ALA A 256 18.29 16.38 10.47
C ALA A 256 18.51 16.18 8.97
N ALA A 257 17.47 16.43 8.19
CA ALA A 257 17.52 16.37 6.74
C ALA A 257 18.42 17.50 6.17
N PRO A 258 19.15 17.27 5.06
CA PRO A 258 20.14 18.22 4.50
C PRO A 258 19.60 19.63 4.28
N GLN A 259 18.35 19.77 3.82
CA GLN A 259 17.73 21.09 3.58
C GLN A 259 17.61 21.97 4.84
N CYS A 260 17.64 21.37 6.03
CA CYS A 260 17.62 22.12 7.28
C CYS A 260 18.89 22.97 7.48
N ALA A 261 20.01 22.62 6.83
CA ALA A 261 21.23 23.40 6.90
C ALA A 261 21.01 24.82 6.33
N ASP A 262 20.50 24.92 5.11
CA ASP A 262 20.24 26.21 4.46
C ASP A 262 19.10 26.97 5.15
N LEU A 263 18.01 26.27 5.52
CA LEU A 263 16.84 26.84 6.15
C LEU A 263 17.13 27.53 7.48
N TYR A 264 18.01 26.95 8.28
CA TYR A 264 18.32 27.43 9.64
C TYR A 264 19.72 28.01 9.76
N ASN A 265 20.40 28.27 8.62
CA ASN A 265 21.77 28.81 8.56
C ASN A 265 22.78 28.02 9.40
N LEU A 266 22.63 26.67 9.36
CA LEU A 266 23.55 25.70 9.94
C LEU A 266 24.55 25.19 8.90
N SER A 267 25.61 24.53 9.36
CA SER A 267 26.60 23.87 8.50
C SER A 267 26.47 22.35 8.62
N PRO A 268 26.42 21.61 7.52
CA PRO A 268 26.53 20.16 7.57
C PRO A 268 28.00 19.79 7.90
N LEU A 269 28.23 19.33 9.12
CA LEU A 269 29.56 18.88 9.55
C LEU A 269 29.90 17.53 8.93
N LEU A 270 28.93 16.62 8.92
CA LEU A 270 29.00 15.31 8.26
C LEU A 270 27.71 15.04 7.52
N ARG A 271 27.82 14.43 6.35
CA ARG A 271 26.68 14.13 5.48
C ARG A 271 26.41 12.62 5.45
N ASN A 272 25.14 12.28 5.28
CA ASN A 272 24.68 10.90 5.07
C ASN A 272 25.18 9.95 6.18
N ILE A 273 24.95 10.31 7.44
CA ILE A 273 25.42 9.55 8.62
C ILE A 273 24.48 8.40 9.00
N GLN A 274 23.42 8.15 8.24
CA GLN A 274 22.48 7.05 8.48
C GLN A 274 23.13 5.68 8.23
N ASN A 275 22.64 4.67 8.93
CA ASN A 275 23.15 3.29 8.88
C ASN A 275 22.93 2.60 7.51
N SER A 276 21.97 3.07 6.72
CA SER A 276 21.57 2.44 5.45
C SER A 276 21.23 3.49 4.39
N ASP A 277 21.72 3.28 3.18
CA ASP A 277 21.39 4.12 2.02
C ASP A 277 20.02 3.81 1.43
N ASN A 278 19.36 2.73 1.86
CA ASN A 278 18.03 2.32 1.42
C ASN A 278 16.95 2.74 2.43
N ASN A 279 16.94 4.02 2.79
CA ASN A 279 15.95 4.59 3.70
C ASN A 279 14.94 5.46 2.92
N TYR A 280 13.78 4.88 2.62
CA TYR A 280 12.70 5.58 1.92
C TYR A 280 11.47 5.69 2.81
N THR A 281 10.85 6.85 2.79
CA THR A 281 9.51 7.03 3.36
C THR A 281 8.51 7.25 2.25
N ARG A 282 7.47 6.45 2.26
CA ARG A 282 6.32 6.58 1.38
C ARG A 282 5.32 7.54 2.00
N PHE A 283 4.94 8.56 1.24
CA PHE A 283 3.94 9.55 1.61
C PHE A 283 2.72 9.42 0.71
N ILE A 284 1.56 9.67 1.29
CA ILE A 284 0.28 9.73 0.60
C ILE A 284 -0.30 11.13 0.70
N CYS A 285 -1.00 11.53 -0.36
CA CYS A 285 -1.87 12.69 -0.39
C CYS A 285 -3.32 12.22 -0.26
N ILE A 286 -4.02 12.71 0.73
CA ILE A 286 -5.44 12.43 0.96
C ILE A 286 -6.32 13.60 0.57
N SER A 287 -7.55 13.30 0.14
CA SER A 287 -8.63 14.24 -0.14
C SER A 287 -9.94 13.71 0.43
N LYS A 288 -10.89 14.61 0.69
CA LYS A 288 -12.27 14.25 1.07
C LYS A 288 -13.00 13.59 -0.10
N ASP A 289 -12.76 14.07 -1.32
CA ASP A 289 -13.40 13.58 -2.52
C ASP A 289 -12.58 12.46 -3.17
N PHE A 290 -13.27 11.44 -3.67
CA PHE A 290 -12.65 10.36 -4.40
C PHE A 290 -12.37 10.78 -5.84
N HIS A 291 -11.09 10.86 -6.19
CA HIS A 291 -10.62 11.17 -7.53
C HIS A 291 -9.65 10.09 -8.02
N VAL A 292 -9.73 9.77 -9.31
CA VAL A 292 -8.80 8.86 -9.99
C VAL A 292 -8.06 9.66 -11.06
N TYR A 293 -6.90 10.17 -10.72
CA TYR A 293 -6.10 10.95 -11.66
C TYR A 293 -5.44 10.08 -12.73
N PRO A 294 -5.15 10.64 -13.92
CA PRO A 294 -4.43 9.94 -14.97
C PRO A 294 -3.12 9.35 -14.48
N GLY A 295 -2.80 8.14 -14.95
CA GLY A 295 -1.62 7.40 -14.50
C GLY A 295 -1.81 6.67 -13.17
N ALA A 296 -3.04 6.60 -12.65
CA ALA A 296 -3.35 5.78 -11.46
C ALA A 296 -2.95 4.33 -11.70
N ASN A 297 -1.95 3.88 -10.95
CA ASN A 297 -1.30 2.57 -11.08
C ASN A 297 -1.32 1.77 -9.77
N LYS A 298 -1.87 2.35 -8.71
CA LYS A 298 -1.97 1.72 -7.41
C LYS A 298 -3.38 1.85 -6.83
N ILE A 299 -3.87 0.74 -6.31
CA ILE A 299 -5.12 0.68 -5.55
C ILE A 299 -4.80 0.26 -4.13
N SER A 300 -5.30 1.00 -3.15
CA SER A 300 -5.27 0.60 -1.74
C SER A 300 -6.66 0.27 -1.26
N VAL A 301 -6.80 -0.90 -0.62
CA VAL A 301 -8.07 -1.37 -0.04
C VAL A 301 -7.87 -1.89 1.38
N VAL A 302 -8.94 -1.81 2.17
CA VAL A 302 -9.08 -2.51 3.44
C VAL A 302 -10.22 -3.49 3.32
N THR A 303 -9.99 -4.75 3.70
CA THR A 303 -11.01 -5.79 3.64
C THR A 303 -10.81 -6.82 4.74
N THR A 304 -11.88 -7.54 5.08
CA THR A 304 -11.79 -8.79 5.84
C THR A 304 -11.53 -9.96 4.88
N ALA A 305 -11.18 -11.10 5.44
CA ALA A 305 -11.18 -12.39 4.75
C ALA A 305 -11.98 -13.38 5.58
N SER A 306 -12.52 -14.41 4.94
CA SER A 306 -13.24 -15.48 5.66
C SER A 306 -12.37 -16.07 6.77
N HIS A 307 -12.92 -16.16 7.98
CA HIS A 307 -12.25 -16.77 9.13
C HIS A 307 -12.36 -18.31 9.08
N ALA A 308 -11.89 -18.87 7.97
CA ALA A 308 -11.83 -20.31 7.71
C ALA A 308 -10.46 -20.71 7.14
N PRO A 309 -10.06 -21.98 7.26
CA PRO A 309 -8.83 -22.45 6.64
C PRO A 309 -8.79 -22.10 5.14
N GLY A 310 -7.72 -21.37 4.72
CA GLY A 310 -7.56 -20.91 3.35
C GLY A 310 -8.28 -19.61 2.99
N GLY A 311 -9.01 -18.96 3.91
CA GLY A 311 -9.78 -17.74 3.64
C GLY A 311 -8.94 -16.61 3.04
N LEU A 312 -7.79 -16.28 3.67
CA LEU A 312 -6.85 -15.29 3.12
C LEU A 312 -6.28 -15.76 1.78
N GLY A 313 -5.93 -17.03 1.65
CA GLY A 313 -5.44 -17.61 0.38
C GLY A 313 -6.46 -17.43 -0.76
N THR A 314 -7.74 -17.66 -0.49
CA THR A 314 -8.83 -17.43 -1.44
C THR A 314 -8.94 -15.96 -1.87
N LEU A 315 -8.83 -15.02 -0.92
CA LEU A 315 -8.81 -13.59 -1.20
C LEU A 315 -7.65 -13.23 -2.13
N LEU A 316 -6.43 -13.68 -1.82
CA LEU A 316 -5.24 -13.39 -2.62
C LEU A 316 -5.30 -14.04 -4.02
N THR A 317 -5.85 -15.25 -4.11
CA THR A 317 -6.02 -15.97 -5.39
C THR A 317 -6.92 -15.19 -6.36
N LYS A 318 -7.92 -14.44 -5.89
CA LYS A 318 -8.77 -13.61 -6.77
C LYS A 318 -7.95 -12.59 -7.55
N PHE A 319 -7.00 -11.93 -6.89
CA PHE A 319 -6.10 -10.97 -7.55
C PHE A 319 -5.07 -11.67 -8.44
N ALA A 320 -4.52 -12.79 -7.99
CA ALA A 320 -3.57 -13.59 -8.76
C ALA A 320 -4.19 -14.10 -10.08
N ASN A 321 -5.46 -14.54 -10.06
CA ASN A 321 -6.18 -15.04 -11.24
C ASN A 321 -6.35 -13.99 -12.34
N ILE A 322 -6.38 -12.71 -12.00
CA ILE A 322 -6.46 -11.59 -12.96
C ILE A 322 -5.10 -10.93 -13.22
N GLY A 323 -4.00 -11.53 -12.74
CA GLY A 323 -2.63 -11.07 -12.97
C GLY A 323 -2.24 -9.81 -12.18
N VAL A 324 -2.95 -9.47 -11.11
CA VAL A 324 -2.66 -8.29 -10.27
C VAL A 324 -1.62 -8.65 -9.22
N ASN A 325 -0.54 -7.84 -9.16
CA ASN A 325 0.50 -7.95 -8.16
C ASN A 325 0.11 -7.21 -6.87
N LEU A 326 0.35 -7.85 -5.71
CA LEU A 326 0.26 -7.23 -4.40
C LEU A 326 1.63 -6.68 -4.00
N THR A 327 1.70 -5.39 -3.70
CA THR A 327 2.92 -4.75 -3.21
C THR A 327 2.91 -4.57 -1.70
N LYS A 328 1.74 -4.71 -1.06
CA LYS A 328 1.60 -4.68 0.39
C LYS A 328 0.47 -5.60 0.84
N LEU A 329 0.75 -6.29 1.95
CA LEU A 329 -0.23 -7.01 2.75
C LEU A 329 0.10 -6.77 4.23
N GLU A 330 -0.82 -6.15 4.95
CA GLU A 330 -0.69 -5.95 6.39
C GLU A 330 -1.98 -6.35 7.08
N SER A 331 -1.87 -7.09 8.18
CA SER A 331 -3.02 -7.50 8.99
C SER A 331 -3.12 -6.66 10.26
N ARG A 332 -4.34 -6.30 10.63
CA ARG A 332 -4.66 -5.62 11.88
C ARG A 332 -5.80 -6.33 12.59
N PRO A 333 -5.67 -6.61 13.88
CA PRO A 333 -6.78 -7.19 14.65
C PRO A 333 -7.95 -6.21 14.69
N ILE A 334 -9.15 -6.75 14.57
CA ILE A 334 -10.39 -5.98 14.75
C ILE A 334 -10.67 -5.89 16.25
N VAL A 335 -10.71 -4.67 16.79
CA VAL A 335 -10.99 -4.46 18.21
C VAL A 335 -12.39 -4.97 18.55
N GLY A 336 -12.51 -5.80 19.59
CA GLY A 336 -13.77 -6.39 20.03
C GLY A 336 -14.18 -7.68 19.31
N HIS A 337 -13.39 -8.17 18.36
CA HIS A 337 -13.60 -9.44 17.66
C HIS A 337 -12.41 -10.38 17.89
N ASN A 338 -12.67 -11.57 18.40
CA ASN A 338 -11.62 -12.54 18.71
C ASN A 338 -11.04 -13.14 17.42
N PHE A 339 -9.73 -12.88 17.19
CA PHE A 339 -8.97 -13.44 16.07
C PHE A 339 -9.46 -13.07 14.66
N GLU A 340 -10.26 -12.01 14.51
CA GLU A 340 -10.63 -11.46 13.23
C GLU A 340 -9.67 -10.31 12.84
N PHE A 341 -9.35 -10.22 11.55
CA PHE A 341 -8.36 -9.29 11.03
C PHE A 341 -8.91 -8.47 9.87
N LEU A 342 -8.53 -7.18 9.88
CA LEU A 342 -8.56 -6.34 8.68
C LEU A 342 -7.25 -6.52 7.92
N PHE A 343 -7.35 -6.65 6.62
CA PHE A 343 -6.21 -6.73 5.71
C PHE A 343 -6.13 -5.45 4.88
N TYR A 344 -5.00 -4.76 4.98
CA TYR A 344 -4.64 -3.63 4.14
C TYR A 344 -3.85 -4.17 2.96
N LEU A 345 -4.34 -3.94 1.75
CA LEU A 345 -3.74 -4.43 0.51
C LEU A 345 -3.42 -3.24 -0.40
N ASP A 346 -2.21 -3.23 -0.94
CA ASP A 346 -1.85 -2.36 -2.07
C ASP A 346 -1.65 -3.22 -3.31
N LEU A 347 -2.37 -2.87 -4.35
CA LEU A 347 -2.42 -3.58 -5.64
C LEU A 347 -1.77 -2.71 -6.72
N GLU A 348 -0.91 -3.28 -7.53
CA GLU A 348 -0.45 -2.66 -8.79
C GLU A 348 -1.53 -2.82 -9.85
N ALA A 349 -2.50 -1.93 -9.83
CA ALA A 349 -3.68 -2.02 -10.67
C ALA A 349 -4.35 -0.66 -10.87
N SER A 350 -5.31 -0.61 -11.79
CA SER A 350 -6.17 0.54 -12.04
C SER A 350 -7.63 0.11 -12.07
N LEU A 351 -8.52 0.95 -11.53
CA LEU A 351 -9.98 0.80 -11.65
C LEU A 351 -10.48 0.94 -13.10
N ALA A 352 -9.65 1.45 -14.00
CA ALA A 352 -9.97 1.48 -15.43
C ALA A 352 -9.95 0.06 -16.05
N ASP A 353 -9.31 -0.93 -15.41
CA ASP A 353 -9.37 -2.32 -15.83
C ASP A 353 -10.71 -2.94 -15.36
N PRO A 354 -11.57 -3.41 -16.27
CA PRO A 354 -12.85 -4.01 -15.93
C PRO A 354 -12.73 -5.26 -15.04
N LYS A 355 -11.64 -6.04 -15.18
CA LYS A 355 -11.40 -7.24 -14.35
C LYS A 355 -11.12 -6.86 -12.91
N VAL A 356 -10.30 -5.84 -12.70
CA VAL A 356 -10.00 -5.30 -11.37
C VAL A 356 -11.26 -4.75 -10.72
N LEU A 357 -12.04 -3.97 -11.47
CA LEU A 357 -13.30 -3.42 -10.98
C LEU A 357 -14.31 -4.50 -10.60
N SER A 358 -14.39 -5.59 -11.39
CA SER A 358 -15.24 -6.74 -11.11
C SER A 358 -14.85 -7.44 -9.81
N VAL A 359 -13.56 -7.73 -9.60
CA VAL A 359 -13.07 -8.39 -8.38
C VAL A 359 -13.31 -7.51 -7.15
N LEU A 360 -13.08 -6.20 -7.25
CA LEU A 360 -13.34 -5.27 -6.13
C LEU A 360 -14.84 -5.16 -5.83
N ALA A 361 -15.70 -5.19 -6.84
CA ALA A 361 -17.15 -5.21 -6.66
C ALA A 361 -17.63 -6.50 -5.98
N GLU A 362 -17.06 -7.65 -6.35
CA GLU A 362 -17.32 -8.93 -5.69
C GLU A 362 -16.89 -8.88 -4.21
N LEU A 363 -15.71 -8.35 -3.91
CA LEU A 363 -15.25 -8.20 -2.53
C LEU A 363 -16.13 -7.24 -1.75
N HIS A 364 -16.53 -6.12 -2.32
CA HIS A 364 -17.45 -5.16 -1.69
C HIS A 364 -18.79 -5.80 -1.34
N ALA A 365 -19.29 -6.72 -2.17
CA ALA A 365 -20.56 -7.40 -1.93
C ALA A 365 -20.47 -8.61 -0.98
N SER A 366 -19.30 -9.24 -0.87
CA SER A 366 -19.14 -10.52 -0.17
C SER A 366 -18.40 -10.46 1.15
N GLN A 367 -17.67 -9.38 1.43
CA GLN A 367 -16.90 -9.25 2.68
C GLN A 367 -17.66 -8.42 3.69
N ASP A 368 -17.56 -8.80 4.97
CA ASP A 368 -18.22 -8.09 6.09
C ASP A 368 -17.73 -6.65 6.20
N LYS A 369 -16.44 -6.42 5.94
CA LYS A 369 -15.85 -5.10 5.79
C LYS A 369 -15.06 -5.01 4.51
N PHE A 370 -15.37 -4.00 3.71
CA PHE A 370 -14.60 -3.62 2.52
C PHE A 370 -14.60 -2.11 2.37
N ARG A 371 -13.43 -1.54 2.15
CA ARG A 371 -13.28 -0.12 1.85
C ARG A 371 -12.19 0.11 0.83
N LEU A 372 -12.53 0.80 -0.25
CA LEU A 372 -11.57 1.35 -1.19
C LEU A 372 -10.99 2.63 -0.59
N LEU A 373 -9.68 2.63 -0.33
CA LEU A 373 -8.95 3.78 0.20
C LEU A 373 -8.53 4.74 -0.91
N GLY A 374 -8.28 4.25 -2.11
CA GLY A 374 -7.93 5.08 -3.27
C GLY A 374 -7.48 4.28 -4.47
N ASN A 375 -7.54 4.93 -5.65
CA ASN A 375 -6.83 4.52 -6.87
C ASN A 375 -6.04 5.73 -7.37
N TYR A 376 -4.72 5.65 -7.35
CA TYR A 376 -3.86 6.82 -7.46
C TYR A 376 -2.53 6.54 -8.16
N PRO A 377 -1.92 7.57 -8.77
CA PRO A 377 -0.56 7.48 -9.25
C PRO A 377 0.42 7.52 -8.06
N GLU A 378 1.36 6.57 -8.04
CA GLU A 378 2.50 6.56 -7.12
C GLU A 378 3.81 6.62 -7.94
N ASN A 379 4.62 7.67 -7.68
CA ASN A 379 5.87 7.98 -8.34
C ASN A 379 7.05 7.99 -7.36
#